data_02a6a43f56623dd080ab37fcca2faa7f
#
_entry.id   02a6a43f56623dd080ab37fcca2faa7f
#
_cell.length_a   1.000
_cell.length_b   1.000
_cell.length_c   1.000
_cell.angle_alpha   90.00
_cell.angle_beta   90.00
_cell.angle_gamma   90.00
#
_symmetry.space_group_name_H-M   'P 1'
#
loop_
_entity.id
_entity.type
_entity.pdbx_description
1 polymer ?
#
loop_
_entity_poly.entity_id
_entity_poly.type
_entity_poly.pdbx_seq_one_letter_code
_entity_poly.pdbx_strand_id
1 'polypeptide(L)'
;MRTIKRRSRTAGLKTPEEIERMRRAGRLVHQVLRRIEQYVRPGVTTAELNAVAEDMIRQAGAEALFRGQRNDRARFPFPAALCTSVNEQVVHGIPGERVLAEGDVVSVDCGVRLEGYCGDAATTIPVGTVSEPVKRLLRVTREALGIAVARIRPKVWWSEIAAEMQAHVEAAGFSVVRDFVGHGIGSSMHEEPKIPNYVDPRERRLDFLLTEGMTLAIEPMVNMGSPQVVYEDSTGWPVVTKDRQYAAHFEHTIAVTGHGADVLTDGR
;
A
#
# COMPACT_ATOMS: atom_id res chain seq x y z
N MET A 1 -25.12 -29.13 16.84
CA MET A 1 -24.03 -28.36 16.20
C MET A 1 -24.59 -27.69 14.95
N ARG A 2 -24.85 -26.38 14.98
CA ARG A 2 -25.28 -25.63 13.79
C ARG A 2 -24.03 -25.28 12.99
N THR A 3 -23.85 -25.90 11.84
CA THR A 3 -22.83 -25.55 10.87
C THR A 3 -23.13 -24.14 10.34
N ILE A 4 -22.37 -23.14 10.80
CA ILE A 4 -22.43 -21.79 10.25
C ILE A 4 -21.83 -21.87 8.85
N LYS A 5 -22.68 -21.87 7.82
CA LYS A 5 -22.21 -21.67 6.43
C LYS A 5 -21.55 -20.31 6.35
N ARG A 6 -20.21 -20.28 6.32
CA ARG A 6 -19.44 -19.10 5.94
C ARG A 6 -19.86 -18.73 4.51
N ARG A 7 -20.57 -17.63 4.34
CA ARG A 7 -20.76 -17.02 3.03
C ARG A 7 -19.39 -16.49 2.60
N SER A 8 -18.76 -17.14 1.64
CA SER A 8 -17.69 -16.56 0.85
C SER A 8 -18.25 -15.24 0.29
N ARG A 9 -17.73 -14.10 0.74
CA ARG A 9 -17.87 -12.85 0.01
C ARG A 9 -16.97 -13.04 -1.21
N THR A 10 -17.57 -13.36 -2.34
CA THR A 10 -16.86 -13.51 -3.61
C THR A 10 -16.33 -12.15 -4.01
N ALA A 11 -15.02 -11.93 -3.80
CA ALA A 11 -14.29 -10.96 -4.59
C ALA A 11 -14.59 -11.25 -6.06
N GLY A 12 -14.80 -10.23 -6.87
CA GLY A 12 -14.93 -10.42 -8.31
C GLY A 12 -13.64 -11.04 -8.83
N LEU A 13 -13.65 -12.34 -9.15
CA LEU A 13 -12.49 -13.03 -9.71
C LEU A 13 -12.20 -12.45 -11.10
N LYS A 14 -10.94 -12.15 -11.35
CA LYS A 14 -10.49 -11.58 -12.63
C LYS A 14 -10.10 -12.68 -13.60
N THR A 15 -10.47 -12.50 -14.85
CA THR A 15 -10.00 -13.36 -15.95
C THR A 15 -8.52 -13.09 -16.27
N PRO A 16 -7.83 -13.98 -17.00
CA PRO A 16 -6.45 -13.73 -17.42
C PRO A 16 -6.30 -12.42 -18.22
N GLU A 17 -7.30 -12.07 -19.07
CA GLU A 17 -7.31 -10.85 -19.86
C GLU A 17 -7.44 -9.59 -18.97
N GLU A 18 -8.25 -9.66 -17.92
CA GLU A 18 -8.39 -8.58 -16.94
C GLU A 18 -7.11 -8.40 -16.14
N ILE A 19 -6.49 -9.49 -15.71
CA ILE A 19 -5.20 -9.48 -15.00
C ILE A 19 -4.11 -8.84 -15.90
N GLU A 20 -4.09 -9.14 -17.19
CA GLU A 20 -3.11 -8.51 -18.09
C GLU A 20 -3.36 -7.01 -18.29
N ARG A 21 -4.61 -6.54 -18.27
CA ARG A 21 -4.92 -5.09 -18.25
C ARG A 21 -4.44 -4.46 -16.94
N MET A 22 -4.66 -5.11 -15.79
CA MET A 22 -4.14 -4.67 -14.50
C MET A 22 -2.61 -4.63 -14.50
N ARG A 23 -1.95 -5.60 -15.15
CA ARG A 23 -0.49 -5.60 -15.30
C ARG A 23 0.02 -4.37 -16.06
N ARG A 24 -0.70 -3.93 -17.12
CA ARG A 24 -0.32 -2.70 -17.83
C ARG A 24 -0.42 -1.46 -16.93
N ALA A 25 -1.47 -1.34 -16.13
CA ALA A 25 -1.59 -0.30 -15.12
C ALA A 25 -0.46 -0.42 -14.06
N GLY A 26 -0.19 -1.63 -13.59
CA GLY A 26 0.88 -1.91 -12.63
C GLY A 26 2.28 -1.57 -13.14
N ARG A 27 2.57 -1.85 -14.42
CA ARG A 27 3.84 -1.43 -15.06
C ARG A 27 3.99 0.09 -15.05
N LEU A 28 2.91 0.83 -15.31
CA LEU A 28 2.94 2.30 -15.24
C LEU A 28 3.22 2.77 -13.82
N VAL A 29 2.55 2.20 -12.81
CA VAL A 29 2.81 2.50 -11.39
C VAL A 29 4.28 2.24 -11.06
N HIS A 30 4.81 1.08 -11.44
CA HIS A 30 6.23 0.74 -11.25
C HIS A 30 7.15 1.80 -11.87
N GLN A 31 6.90 2.20 -13.12
CA GLN A 31 7.69 3.21 -13.81
C GLN A 31 7.66 4.57 -13.09
N VAL A 32 6.47 4.98 -12.60
CA VAL A 32 6.31 6.20 -11.81
C VAL A 32 7.12 6.12 -10.53
N LEU A 33 6.95 5.06 -9.73
CA LEU A 33 7.68 4.90 -8.46
C LEU A 33 9.20 4.84 -8.67
N ARG A 34 9.68 4.12 -9.69
CA ARG A 34 11.11 4.08 -10.03
C ARG A 34 11.65 5.46 -10.45
N ARG A 35 10.85 6.26 -11.17
CA ARG A 35 11.22 7.62 -11.52
C ARG A 35 11.30 8.52 -10.30
N ILE A 36 10.31 8.41 -9.40
CA ILE A 36 10.31 9.16 -8.15
C ILE A 36 11.50 8.78 -7.27
N GLU A 37 11.81 7.49 -7.14
CA GLU A 37 12.98 7.02 -6.38
C GLU A 37 14.30 7.66 -6.86
N GLN A 38 14.47 7.86 -8.18
CA GLN A 38 15.62 8.56 -8.76
C GLN A 38 15.62 10.07 -8.51
N TYR A 39 14.44 10.64 -8.21
CA TYR A 39 14.26 12.08 -7.98
C TYR A 39 14.42 12.48 -6.51
N VAL A 40 14.14 11.54 -5.59
CA VAL A 40 14.20 11.76 -4.14
C VAL A 40 15.65 12.04 -3.71
N ARG A 41 15.86 13.24 -3.16
CA ARG A 41 17.12 13.68 -2.55
C ARG A 41 16.85 14.86 -1.63
N PRO A 42 17.77 15.22 -0.74
CA PRO A 42 17.66 16.45 0.04
C PRO A 42 17.46 17.68 -0.86
N GLY A 43 16.57 18.58 -0.44
CA GLY A 43 16.24 19.82 -1.15
C GLY A 43 15.05 19.72 -2.11
N VAL A 44 14.56 18.52 -2.45
CA VAL A 44 13.36 18.34 -3.28
C VAL A 44 12.11 18.46 -2.41
N THR A 45 11.07 19.11 -2.93
CA THR A 45 9.75 19.20 -2.26
C THR A 45 8.87 17.99 -2.63
N THR A 46 7.92 17.67 -1.77
CA THR A 46 6.93 16.61 -2.07
C THR A 46 6.00 17.02 -3.22
N ALA A 47 5.77 18.32 -3.44
CA ALA A 47 5.04 18.84 -4.60
C ALA A 47 5.77 18.54 -5.92
N GLU A 48 7.11 18.67 -5.97
CA GLU A 48 7.89 18.32 -7.16
C GLU A 48 7.80 16.83 -7.49
N LEU A 49 7.80 15.94 -6.48
CA LEU A 49 7.58 14.50 -6.70
C LEU A 49 6.20 14.25 -7.33
N ASN A 50 5.16 14.89 -6.81
CA ASN A 50 3.81 14.78 -7.36
C ASN A 50 3.73 15.29 -8.80
N ALA A 51 4.35 16.40 -9.11
CA ALA A 51 4.36 16.97 -10.48
C ALA A 51 4.99 16.02 -11.49
N VAL A 52 6.09 15.33 -11.13
CA VAL A 52 6.71 14.30 -11.97
C VAL A 52 5.74 13.14 -12.22
N ALA A 53 5.06 12.64 -11.20
CA ALA A 53 4.10 11.55 -11.33
C ALA A 53 2.88 11.96 -12.19
N GLU A 54 2.32 13.14 -11.96
CA GLU A 54 1.19 13.66 -12.75
C GLU A 54 1.51 13.74 -14.23
N ASP A 55 2.72 14.22 -14.57
CA ASP A 55 3.16 14.32 -15.95
C ASP A 55 3.26 12.94 -16.61
N MET A 56 3.87 11.96 -15.94
CA MET A 56 3.99 10.59 -16.43
C MET A 56 2.63 9.91 -16.63
N ILE A 57 1.74 10.04 -15.63
CA ILE A 57 0.37 9.46 -15.68
C ILE A 57 -0.42 10.08 -16.84
N ARG A 58 -0.37 11.40 -16.99
CA ARG A 58 -1.02 12.14 -18.07
C ARG A 58 -0.48 11.73 -19.45
N GLN A 59 0.84 11.60 -19.61
CA GLN A 59 1.47 11.18 -20.88
C GLN A 59 1.08 9.76 -21.27
N ALA A 60 0.86 8.88 -20.30
CA ALA A 60 0.39 7.52 -20.53
C ALA A 60 -1.13 7.44 -20.84
N GLY A 61 -1.86 8.57 -20.79
CA GLY A 61 -3.32 8.58 -20.95
C GLY A 61 -4.06 7.86 -19.81
N ALA A 62 -3.44 7.75 -18.64
CA ALA A 62 -4.01 7.11 -17.46
C ALA A 62 -4.67 8.15 -16.53
N GLU A 63 -5.49 7.65 -15.61
CA GLU A 63 -6.14 8.43 -14.55
C GLU A 63 -5.40 8.23 -13.22
N ALA A 64 -5.08 9.33 -12.51
CA ALA A 64 -4.55 9.28 -11.15
C ALA A 64 -5.69 9.01 -10.17
N LEU A 65 -5.66 7.86 -9.48
CA LEU A 65 -6.80 7.36 -8.71
C LEU A 65 -7.02 8.10 -7.38
N PHE A 66 -5.97 8.66 -6.79
CA PHE A 66 -6.11 9.33 -5.49
C PHE A 66 -6.77 10.69 -5.62
N ARG A 67 -6.51 11.42 -6.72
CA ARG A 67 -7.14 12.72 -6.95
C ARG A 67 -8.65 12.61 -6.99
N GLY A 68 -9.32 13.39 -6.15
CA GLY A 68 -10.78 13.40 -6.05
C GLY A 68 -11.36 12.37 -5.10
N GLN A 69 -10.54 11.48 -4.50
CA GLN A 69 -11.00 10.55 -3.45
C GLN A 69 -11.59 11.34 -2.27
N ARG A 70 -12.58 10.76 -1.63
CA ARG A 70 -13.24 11.34 -0.46
C ARG A 70 -13.14 10.40 0.72
N ASN A 71 -13.04 10.96 1.92
CA ASN A 71 -13.28 10.26 3.16
C ASN A 71 -14.18 11.12 4.06
N ASP A 72 -14.91 10.48 4.98
CA ASP A 72 -15.91 11.16 5.81
C ASP A 72 -15.33 12.19 6.79
N ARG A 73 -14.01 12.15 7.02
CA ARG A 73 -13.29 13.08 7.89
C ARG A 73 -12.67 14.26 7.12
N ALA A 74 -12.51 14.09 5.81
CA ALA A 74 -11.80 15.07 5.00
C ALA A 74 -12.67 16.27 4.67
N ARG A 75 -12.08 17.46 4.77
CA ARG A 75 -12.74 18.74 4.41
C ARG A 75 -12.88 18.94 2.90
N PHE A 76 -12.04 18.29 2.11
CA PHE A 76 -11.99 18.36 0.66
C PHE A 76 -11.52 17.04 0.05
N PRO A 77 -11.83 16.78 -1.22
CA PRO A 77 -11.30 15.59 -1.91
C PRO A 77 -9.79 15.62 -1.96
N PHE A 78 -9.13 14.44 -1.95
CA PHE A 78 -7.67 14.36 -2.03
C PHE A 78 -7.16 15.12 -3.28
N PRO A 79 -6.20 16.04 -3.14
CA PRO A 79 -5.91 17.01 -4.20
C PRO A 79 -4.86 16.56 -5.22
N ALA A 80 -4.14 15.45 -4.97
CA ALA A 80 -2.92 15.08 -5.67
C ALA A 80 -2.98 13.71 -6.35
N ALA A 81 -2.00 13.40 -7.19
CA ALA A 81 -1.86 12.10 -7.84
C ALA A 81 -1.13 11.07 -6.97
N LEU A 82 -0.24 11.54 -6.07
CA LEU A 82 0.49 10.71 -5.12
C LEU A 82 0.05 10.99 -3.70
N CYS A 83 0.18 9.99 -2.80
CA CYS A 83 0.39 10.26 -1.39
C CYS A 83 1.90 10.32 -1.12
N THR A 84 2.34 11.32 -0.33
CA THR A 84 3.76 11.51 0.06
C THR A 84 3.83 11.65 1.57
N SER A 85 4.06 10.56 2.26
CA SER A 85 4.04 10.50 3.73
C SER A 85 5.47 10.49 4.26
N VAL A 86 5.85 11.54 5.01
CA VAL A 86 7.24 11.77 5.43
C VAL A 86 7.41 11.43 6.90
N ASN A 87 8.42 10.62 7.24
CA ASN A 87 8.85 10.23 8.59
C ASN A 87 7.74 9.55 9.42
N GLU A 88 7.13 10.31 10.34
CA GLU A 88 6.04 9.85 11.20
C GLU A 88 4.68 9.77 10.47
N GLN A 89 4.58 10.28 9.26
CA GLN A 89 3.38 10.11 8.43
C GLN A 89 3.32 8.68 7.91
N VAL A 90 2.25 8.01 8.25
CA VAL A 90 2.01 6.60 7.88
C VAL A 90 1.49 6.51 6.45
N VAL A 91 0.37 7.20 6.17
CA VAL A 91 -0.33 7.22 4.88
C VAL A 91 -1.02 8.57 4.65
N HIS A 92 -1.46 8.79 3.42
CA HIS A 92 -2.29 9.91 2.96
C HIS A 92 -1.65 11.30 3.15
N GLY A 93 -0.32 11.38 3.25
CA GLY A 93 0.39 12.66 3.24
C GLY A 93 0.13 13.40 1.94
N ILE A 94 -0.31 14.67 2.04
CA ILE A 94 -0.61 15.51 0.88
C ILE A 94 0.70 16.12 0.36
N PRO A 95 1.05 15.93 -0.93
CA PRO A 95 2.18 16.62 -1.53
C PRO A 95 2.07 18.15 -1.42
N GLY A 96 3.15 18.80 -1.03
CA GLY A 96 3.18 20.25 -0.80
C GLY A 96 4.59 20.81 -0.71
N GLU A 97 4.73 21.96 -0.06
CA GLU A 97 5.97 22.73 0.07
C GLU A 97 7.01 22.09 1.03
N ARG A 98 6.71 20.92 1.62
CA ARG A 98 7.66 20.22 2.49
C ARG A 98 8.91 19.84 1.70
N VAL A 99 10.05 20.42 2.09
CA VAL A 99 11.37 20.10 1.56
C VAL A 99 11.89 18.86 2.27
N LEU A 100 12.31 17.86 1.51
CA LEU A 100 12.97 16.66 2.03
C LEU A 100 14.38 16.97 2.51
N ALA A 101 14.75 16.47 3.68
CA ALA A 101 16.06 16.67 4.32
C ALA A 101 16.86 15.37 4.38
N GLU A 102 18.18 15.49 4.54
CA GLU A 102 19.05 14.35 4.85
C GLU A 102 18.57 13.61 6.09
N GLY A 103 18.38 12.30 5.99
CA GLY A 103 17.90 11.47 7.08
C GLY A 103 16.39 11.26 7.12
N ASP A 104 15.61 11.97 6.29
CA ASP A 104 14.17 11.70 6.12
C ASP A 104 13.93 10.35 5.45
N VAL A 105 12.73 9.82 5.60
CA VAL A 105 12.13 8.83 4.70
C VAL A 105 10.84 9.38 4.11
N VAL A 106 10.54 9.02 2.88
CA VAL A 106 9.27 9.36 2.25
C VAL A 106 8.61 8.11 1.71
N SER A 107 7.42 7.77 2.22
CA SER A 107 6.54 6.78 1.63
C SER A 107 5.79 7.43 0.47
N VAL A 108 6.01 6.91 -0.72
CA VAL A 108 5.34 7.36 -1.94
C VAL A 108 4.40 6.27 -2.38
N ASP A 109 3.13 6.62 -2.49
CA ASP A 109 2.05 5.73 -2.89
C ASP A 109 1.40 6.27 -4.16
N CYS A 110 1.16 5.38 -5.15
CA CYS A 110 0.72 5.71 -6.48
C CYS A 110 -0.30 4.71 -7.02
N GLY A 111 -1.55 5.18 -7.18
CA GLY A 111 -2.60 4.43 -7.85
C GLY A 111 -2.96 5.02 -9.21
N VAL A 112 -3.06 4.18 -10.25
CA VAL A 112 -3.51 4.60 -11.58
C VAL A 112 -4.61 3.70 -12.13
N ARG A 113 -5.48 4.27 -12.97
CA ARG A 113 -6.36 3.51 -13.86
C ARG A 113 -5.91 3.66 -15.29
N LEU A 114 -5.64 2.55 -15.95
CA LEU A 114 -5.29 2.48 -17.37
C LEU A 114 -6.17 1.44 -18.06
N GLU A 115 -6.78 1.81 -19.19
CA GLU A 115 -7.68 0.93 -19.94
C GLU A 115 -8.81 0.29 -19.11
N GLY A 116 -9.31 1.05 -18.10
CA GLY A 116 -10.43 0.65 -17.24
C GLY A 116 -10.04 -0.23 -16.04
N TYR A 117 -8.75 -0.54 -15.84
CA TYR A 117 -8.26 -1.34 -14.71
C TYR A 117 -7.21 -0.59 -13.89
N CYS A 118 -7.19 -0.90 -12.59
CA CYS A 118 -6.34 -0.23 -11.62
C CYS A 118 -5.04 -1.01 -11.36
N GLY A 119 -3.99 -0.27 -11.06
CA GLY A 119 -2.77 -0.74 -10.43
C GLY A 119 -2.44 0.22 -9.28
N ASP A 120 -1.95 -0.31 -8.17
CA ASP A 120 -1.65 0.42 -6.95
C ASP A 120 -0.38 -0.15 -6.31
N ALA A 121 0.51 0.71 -5.85
CA ALA A 121 1.72 0.30 -5.15
C ALA A 121 2.34 1.47 -4.39
N ALA A 122 3.02 1.11 -3.27
CA ALA A 122 3.77 2.06 -2.47
C ALA A 122 5.20 1.59 -2.18
N THR A 123 6.07 2.55 -1.96
CA THR A 123 7.45 2.31 -1.52
C THR A 123 7.91 3.41 -0.58
N THR A 124 8.68 3.04 0.45
CA THR A 124 9.34 4.01 1.34
C THR A 124 10.80 4.17 0.92
N ILE A 125 11.18 5.41 0.60
CA ILE A 125 12.47 5.79 0.05
C ILE A 125 13.24 6.58 1.10
N PRO A 126 14.51 6.18 1.43
CA PRO A 126 15.37 6.99 2.28
C PRO A 126 15.87 8.23 1.53
N VAL A 127 15.94 9.36 2.20
CA VAL A 127 16.47 10.63 1.67
C VAL A 127 17.92 10.78 2.14
N GLY A 128 18.88 10.55 1.25
CA GLY A 128 20.29 10.49 1.63
C GLY A 128 20.59 9.34 2.59
N THR A 129 21.37 9.62 3.64
CA THR A 129 21.79 8.63 4.63
C THR A 129 20.82 8.63 5.83
N VAL A 130 20.20 7.49 6.09
CA VAL A 130 19.33 7.29 7.26
C VAL A 130 20.01 6.44 8.33
N SER A 131 19.53 6.54 9.56
CA SER A 131 20.07 5.79 10.71
C SER A 131 19.81 4.26 10.57
N GLU A 132 20.62 3.45 11.25
CA GLU A 132 20.47 1.98 11.23
C GLU A 132 19.08 1.49 11.71
N PRO A 133 18.46 2.07 12.77
CA PRO A 133 17.09 1.73 13.12
C PRO A 133 16.08 1.99 11.98
N VAL A 134 16.23 3.10 11.25
CA VAL A 134 15.39 3.42 10.10
C VAL A 134 15.63 2.44 8.95
N LYS A 135 16.87 2.13 8.59
CA LYS A 135 17.18 1.09 7.59
C LYS A 135 16.55 -0.25 7.94
N ARG A 136 16.60 -0.61 9.24
CA ARG A 136 15.97 -1.83 9.74
C ARG A 136 14.45 -1.80 9.58
N LEU A 137 13.80 -0.66 9.89
CA LEU A 137 12.36 -0.47 9.67
C LEU A 137 12.00 -0.71 8.20
N LEU A 138 12.68 -0.04 7.27
CA LEU A 138 12.42 -0.19 5.84
C LEU A 138 12.59 -1.64 5.38
N ARG A 139 13.67 -2.29 5.82
CA ARG A 139 13.93 -3.68 5.48
C ARG A 139 12.83 -4.61 5.99
N VAL A 140 12.48 -4.53 7.28
CA VAL A 140 11.48 -5.40 7.90
C VAL A 140 10.10 -5.22 7.26
N THR A 141 9.71 -3.99 6.93
CA THR A 141 8.43 -3.72 6.28
C THR A 141 8.40 -4.32 4.87
N ARG A 142 9.47 -4.19 4.10
CA ARG A 142 9.59 -4.81 2.77
C ARG A 142 9.61 -6.34 2.87
N GLU A 143 10.29 -6.91 3.86
CA GLU A 143 10.31 -8.36 4.10
C GLU A 143 8.91 -8.88 4.47
N ALA A 144 8.11 -8.13 5.24
CA ALA A 144 6.73 -8.48 5.56
C ALA A 144 5.88 -8.60 4.28
N LEU A 145 5.99 -7.65 3.34
CA LEU A 145 5.36 -7.76 2.02
C LEU A 145 5.88 -8.98 1.23
N GLY A 146 7.19 -9.22 1.28
CA GLY A 146 7.83 -10.39 0.66
C GLY A 146 7.29 -11.71 1.20
N ILE A 147 7.00 -11.81 2.51
CA ILE A 147 6.35 -12.97 3.13
C ILE A 147 4.99 -13.21 2.50
N ALA A 148 4.16 -12.16 2.36
CA ALA A 148 2.86 -12.30 1.71
C ALA A 148 2.99 -12.84 0.28
N VAL A 149 3.87 -12.23 -0.53
CA VAL A 149 4.14 -12.69 -1.91
C VAL A 149 4.56 -14.15 -1.97
N ALA A 150 5.46 -14.56 -1.08
CA ALA A 150 5.97 -15.93 -1.05
C ALA A 150 4.94 -16.97 -0.58
N ARG A 151 3.97 -16.55 0.23
CA ARG A 151 2.99 -17.46 0.88
C ARG A 151 1.66 -17.55 0.15
N ILE A 152 1.31 -16.58 -0.71
CA ILE A 152 0.06 -16.58 -1.48
C ILE A 152 -0.02 -17.83 -2.36
N ARG A 153 -1.08 -18.60 -2.15
CA ARG A 153 -1.47 -19.75 -2.95
C ARG A 153 -2.99 -19.96 -2.85
N PRO A 154 -3.65 -20.53 -3.84
CA PRO A 154 -5.04 -20.93 -3.70
C PRO A 154 -5.24 -21.88 -2.51
N LYS A 155 -6.35 -21.71 -1.81
CA LYS A 155 -6.75 -22.52 -0.63
C LYS A 155 -5.94 -22.24 0.66
N VAL A 156 -5.12 -21.20 0.70
CA VAL A 156 -4.52 -20.67 1.94
C VAL A 156 -5.46 -19.63 2.53
N TRP A 157 -5.63 -19.63 3.85
CA TRP A 157 -6.39 -18.58 4.53
C TRP A 157 -5.54 -17.30 4.62
N TRP A 158 -6.15 -16.14 4.36
CA TRP A 158 -5.42 -14.88 4.47
C TRP A 158 -4.86 -14.65 5.87
N SER A 159 -5.61 -15.02 6.90
CA SER A 159 -5.16 -14.89 8.30
C SER A 159 -3.87 -15.64 8.62
N GLU A 160 -3.56 -16.74 7.92
CA GLU A 160 -2.28 -17.46 8.09
C GLU A 160 -1.10 -16.59 7.62
N ILE A 161 -1.27 -15.95 6.48
CA ILE A 161 -0.26 -15.05 5.89
C ILE A 161 -0.10 -13.79 6.75
N ALA A 162 -1.21 -13.15 7.14
CA ALA A 162 -1.22 -11.97 7.99
C ALA A 162 -0.54 -12.24 9.35
N ALA A 163 -0.74 -13.44 9.93
CA ALA A 163 -0.07 -13.83 11.17
C ALA A 163 1.45 -13.92 11.01
N GLU A 164 1.95 -14.47 9.90
CA GLU A 164 3.40 -14.55 9.63
C GLU A 164 4.00 -13.16 9.41
N MET A 165 3.32 -12.27 8.65
CA MET A 165 3.73 -10.89 8.45
C MET A 165 3.82 -10.15 9.79
N GLN A 166 2.77 -10.22 10.60
CA GLN A 166 2.71 -9.60 11.91
C GLN A 166 3.81 -10.12 12.84
N ALA A 167 3.98 -11.42 12.93
CA ALA A 167 5.01 -12.04 13.79
C ALA A 167 6.42 -11.60 13.37
N HIS A 168 6.71 -11.47 12.07
CA HIS A 168 7.99 -10.97 11.56
C HIS A 168 8.25 -9.52 12.00
N VAL A 169 7.25 -8.64 11.86
CA VAL A 169 7.35 -7.23 12.25
C VAL A 169 7.54 -7.09 13.77
N GLU A 170 6.71 -7.78 14.56
CA GLU A 170 6.74 -7.71 16.04
C GLU A 170 8.02 -8.33 16.62
N ALA A 171 8.54 -9.41 16.03
CA ALA A 171 9.83 -9.98 16.41
C ALA A 171 11.02 -9.02 16.17
N ALA A 172 10.88 -8.10 15.23
CA ALA A 172 11.83 -7.03 14.99
C ALA A 172 11.68 -5.84 15.99
N GLY A 173 10.69 -5.86 16.89
CA GLY A 173 10.41 -4.79 17.85
C GLY A 173 9.64 -3.62 17.27
N PHE A 174 9.01 -3.79 16.10
CA PHE A 174 8.15 -2.81 15.44
C PHE A 174 6.67 -3.18 15.60
N SER A 175 5.77 -2.33 15.11
CA SER A 175 4.32 -2.53 15.24
C SER A 175 3.62 -2.42 13.90
N VAL A 176 2.70 -3.36 13.62
CA VAL A 176 1.81 -3.27 12.46
C VAL A 176 0.67 -2.31 12.76
N VAL A 177 0.40 -1.38 11.83
CA VAL A 177 -0.74 -0.47 11.88
C VAL A 177 -2.03 -1.28 11.70
N ARG A 178 -3.08 -0.93 12.46
CA ARG A 178 -4.35 -1.68 12.49
C ARG A 178 -5.55 -0.90 11.97
N ASP A 179 -5.43 0.42 11.87
CA ASP A 179 -6.51 1.32 11.44
C ASP A 179 -6.69 1.35 9.92
N PHE A 180 -5.66 0.94 9.18
CA PHE A 180 -5.63 0.87 7.73
C PHE A 180 -5.22 -0.53 7.29
N VAL A 181 -5.80 -0.98 6.19
CA VAL A 181 -5.65 -2.34 5.67
C VAL A 181 -5.68 -2.33 4.15
N GLY A 182 -5.06 -3.29 3.53
CA GLY A 182 -5.13 -3.52 2.11
C GLY A 182 -6.54 -3.89 1.64
N HIS A 183 -6.72 -4.05 0.35
CA HIS A 183 -8.02 -4.21 -0.27
C HIS A 183 -7.96 -5.08 -1.53
N GLY A 184 -9.10 -5.61 -1.95
CA GLY A 184 -9.26 -6.09 -3.31
C GLY A 184 -9.11 -4.92 -4.29
N ILE A 185 -8.66 -5.19 -5.49
CA ILE A 185 -8.45 -4.19 -6.54
C ILE A 185 -8.82 -4.77 -7.91
N GLY A 186 -9.27 -3.92 -8.85
CA GLY A 186 -9.69 -4.39 -10.17
C GLY A 186 -10.04 -3.23 -11.09
N SER A 187 -11.29 -3.15 -11.53
CA SER A 187 -11.82 -1.98 -12.24
C SER A 187 -12.08 -0.79 -11.31
N SER A 188 -12.22 -1.08 -10.00
CA SER A 188 -12.22 -0.08 -8.95
C SER A 188 -10.96 -0.20 -8.12
N MET A 189 -10.47 0.91 -7.57
CA MET A 189 -9.30 0.93 -6.69
C MET A 189 -9.57 0.09 -5.44
N HIS A 190 -10.68 0.35 -4.77
CA HIS A 190 -11.08 -0.41 -3.58
C HIS A 190 -12.21 -1.38 -3.92
N GLU A 191 -11.91 -2.67 -3.81
CA GLU A 191 -12.86 -3.77 -3.93
C GLU A 191 -12.79 -4.66 -2.65
N GLU A 192 -13.77 -5.52 -2.48
CA GLU A 192 -13.68 -6.58 -1.46
C GLU A 192 -12.71 -7.69 -1.91
N PRO A 193 -12.04 -8.38 -0.98
CA PRO A 193 -12.13 -8.24 0.47
C PRO A 193 -11.18 -7.17 1.04
N LYS A 194 -11.39 -6.78 2.30
CA LYS A 194 -10.36 -6.09 3.08
C LYS A 194 -9.20 -7.04 3.38
N ILE A 195 -7.97 -6.52 3.35
CA ILE A 195 -6.71 -7.29 3.46
C ILE A 195 -5.93 -6.82 4.71
N PRO A 196 -6.28 -7.24 5.94
CA PRO A 196 -5.54 -6.86 7.13
C PRO A 196 -4.10 -7.40 7.11
N ASN A 197 -3.14 -6.59 7.54
CA ASN A 197 -1.73 -7.00 7.70
C ASN A 197 -1.44 -7.61 9.08
N TYR A 198 -2.48 -7.92 9.84
CA TYR A 198 -2.46 -8.44 11.20
C TYR A 198 -3.64 -9.38 11.41
N VAL A 199 -3.63 -10.13 12.53
CA VAL A 199 -4.73 -10.98 12.94
C VAL A 199 -5.43 -10.40 14.16
N ASP A 200 -6.73 -10.16 14.05
CA ASP A 200 -7.60 -9.90 15.20
C ASP A 200 -8.50 -11.13 15.44
N PRO A 201 -8.36 -11.82 16.59
CA PRO A 201 -9.19 -12.96 16.92
C PRO A 201 -10.70 -12.67 16.92
N ARG A 202 -11.08 -11.39 17.11
CA ARG A 202 -12.47 -10.93 17.09
C ARG A 202 -13.06 -10.85 15.68
N GLU A 203 -12.19 -10.71 14.67
CA GLU A 203 -12.56 -10.50 13.26
C GLU A 203 -12.44 -11.77 12.40
N ARG A 204 -12.33 -12.95 13.00
CA ARG A 204 -12.26 -14.24 12.28
C ARG A 204 -13.36 -14.44 11.23
N ARG A 205 -14.47 -13.70 11.33
CA ARG A 205 -15.56 -13.75 10.34
C ARG A 205 -15.24 -13.03 9.04
N LEU A 206 -14.23 -12.17 9.03
CA LEU A 206 -13.77 -11.42 7.87
C LEU A 206 -12.66 -12.15 7.12
N ASP A 207 -12.14 -13.25 7.69
CA ASP A 207 -11.13 -14.07 7.07
C ASP A 207 -11.67 -14.73 5.78
N PHE A 208 -10.81 -14.87 4.80
CA PHE A 208 -11.17 -15.42 3.49
C PHE A 208 -10.11 -16.39 2.98
N LEU A 209 -10.56 -17.30 2.13
CA LEU A 209 -9.71 -18.28 1.47
C LEU A 209 -9.24 -17.70 0.13
N LEU A 210 -7.93 -17.69 -0.08
CA LEU A 210 -7.36 -17.26 -1.35
C LEU A 210 -7.84 -18.17 -2.48
N THR A 211 -8.28 -17.55 -3.56
CA THR A 211 -8.84 -18.20 -4.75
C THR A 211 -8.15 -17.65 -5.98
N GLU A 212 -7.86 -18.50 -6.94
CA GLU A 212 -7.31 -18.10 -8.23
C GLU A 212 -8.20 -17.06 -8.91
N GLY A 213 -7.60 -16.02 -9.49
CA GLY A 213 -8.27 -14.87 -10.06
C GLY A 213 -8.57 -13.73 -9.07
N MET A 214 -8.31 -13.89 -7.77
CA MET A 214 -8.32 -12.75 -6.84
C MET A 214 -7.18 -11.80 -7.16
N THR A 215 -7.46 -10.49 -7.09
CA THR A 215 -6.45 -9.43 -7.21
C THR A 215 -6.51 -8.55 -5.97
N LEU A 216 -5.36 -8.33 -5.35
CA LEU A 216 -5.22 -7.81 -4.00
C LEU A 216 -4.14 -6.72 -3.97
N ALA A 217 -4.44 -5.58 -3.34
CA ALA A 217 -3.45 -4.62 -2.87
C ALA A 217 -3.01 -5.03 -1.47
N ILE A 218 -1.74 -5.41 -1.32
CA ILE A 218 -1.16 -5.86 -0.06
C ILE A 218 -0.14 -4.83 0.37
N GLU A 219 -0.41 -4.19 1.51
CA GLU A 219 0.21 -2.93 1.89
C GLU A 219 0.57 -2.86 3.38
N PRO A 220 1.56 -3.63 3.86
CA PRO A 220 2.00 -3.50 5.24
C PRO A 220 2.47 -2.09 5.55
N MET A 221 1.82 -1.48 6.54
CA MET A 221 2.21 -0.24 7.19
C MET A 221 2.79 -0.57 8.56
N VAL A 222 4.03 -0.17 8.83
CA VAL A 222 4.78 -0.53 10.03
C VAL A 222 5.29 0.72 10.72
N ASN A 223 4.99 0.84 12.02
CA ASN A 223 5.49 1.90 12.88
C ASN A 223 6.73 1.45 13.64
N MET A 224 7.71 2.34 13.78
CA MET A 224 8.90 2.07 14.59
C MET A 224 8.57 1.89 16.09
N GLY A 225 7.55 2.59 16.58
CA GLY A 225 7.05 2.52 17.94
C GLY A 225 5.72 1.81 18.07
N SER A 226 4.74 2.49 18.66
CA SER A 226 3.42 1.92 18.94
C SER A 226 2.54 1.78 17.69
N PRO A 227 1.57 0.84 17.67
CA PRO A 227 0.70 0.64 16.51
C PRO A 227 -0.36 1.74 16.32
N GLN A 228 -0.54 2.63 17.32
CA GLN A 228 -1.58 3.65 17.27
C GLN A 228 -1.23 4.77 16.31
N VAL A 229 -2.27 5.23 15.61
CA VAL A 229 -2.18 6.36 14.67
C VAL A 229 -3.24 7.42 14.99
N VAL A 230 -3.00 8.63 14.53
CA VAL A 230 -3.95 9.76 14.66
C VAL A 230 -3.93 10.59 13.37
N TYR A 231 -5.01 11.31 13.09
CA TYR A 231 -5.00 12.30 12.02
C TYR A 231 -4.15 13.50 12.45
N GLU A 232 -3.27 13.95 11.57
CA GLU A 232 -2.27 14.97 11.89
C GLU A 232 -2.91 16.36 12.02
N ASP A 233 -3.83 16.67 11.14
CA ASP A 233 -4.40 17.99 11.01
C ASP A 233 -5.92 17.99 10.77
N SER A 234 -6.47 19.20 10.63
CA SER A 234 -7.88 19.41 10.38
C SER A 234 -8.32 19.15 8.93
N THR A 235 -7.41 18.80 8.03
CA THR A 235 -7.77 18.43 6.65
C THR A 235 -8.44 17.05 6.62
N GLY A 236 -8.10 16.20 7.59
CA GLY A 236 -8.61 14.84 7.71
C GLY A 236 -7.94 13.86 6.75
N TRP A 237 -6.75 14.19 6.19
CA TRP A 237 -6.01 13.33 5.29
C TRP A 237 -4.75 12.73 5.91
N PRO A 238 -3.70 13.51 6.29
CA PRO A 238 -2.47 12.90 6.79
C PRO A 238 -2.71 12.12 8.08
N VAL A 239 -2.23 10.89 8.10
CA VAL A 239 -2.25 10.01 9.27
C VAL A 239 -0.84 9.83 9.77
N VAL A 240 -0.63 10.05 11.07
CA VAL A 240 0.69 9.97 11.69
C VAL A 240 0.70 8.96 12.83
N THR A 241 1.89 8.45 13.14
CA THR A 241 2.11 7.67 14.36
C THR A 241 1.80 8.53 15.58
N LYS A 242 1.07 7.97 16.57
CA LYS A 242 0.70 8.69 17.77
C LYS A 242 1.90 9.12 18.61
N ASP A 243 2.96 8.36 18.58
CA ASP A 243 4.22 8.61 19.29
C ASP A 243 5.25 9.40 18.47
N ARG A 244 4.87 9.82 17.25
CA ARG A 244 5.73 10.60 16.34
C ARG A 244 7.04 9.90 15.93
N GLN A 245 7.11 8.58 16.04
CA GLN A 245 8.22 7.81 15.51
C GLN A 245 8.01 7.50 14.02
N TYR A 246 9.07 7.10 13.33
CA TYR A 246 9.03 6.81 11.90
C TYR A 246 8.04 5.68 11.58
N ALA A 247 7.46 5.77 10.39
CA ALA A 247 6.67 4.71 9.77
C ALA A 247 7.23 4.35 8.40
N ALA A 248 6.90 3.15 7.92
CA ALA A 248 7.20 2.69 6.56
C ALA A 248 5.97 2.02 5.95
N HIS A 249 5.81 2.19 4.65
CA HIS A 249 4.74 1.62 3.85
C HIS A 249 5.33 1.03 2.56
N PHE A 250 5.04 -0.24 2.30
CA PHE A 250 5.36 -0.90 1.04
C PHE A 250 4.12 -1.64 0.56
N GLU A 251 3.90 -1.63 -0.75
CA GLU A 251 2.70 -2.19 -1.33
C GLU A 251 2.95 -2.77 -2.71
N HIS A 252 2.19 -3.82 -3.04
CA HIS A 252 2.05 -4.34 -4.38
C HIS A 252 0.61 -4.74 -4.70
N THR A 253 0.20 -4.49 -5.95
CA THR A 253 -0.94 -5.19 -6.55
C THR A 253 -0.51 -6.58 -6.98
N ILE A 254 -1.24 -7.60 -6.53
CA ILE A 254 -0.92 -9.01 -6.72
C ILE A 254 -2.13 -9.75 -7.26
N ALA A 255 -1.93 -10.62 -8.26
CA ALA A 255 -2.92 -11.60 -8.68
C ALA A 255 -2.61 -12.97 -8.06
N VAL A 256 -3.63 -13.65 -7.57
CA VAL A 256 -3.54 -15.05 -7.12
C VAL A 256 -3.68 -15.96 -8.33
N THR A 257 -2.63 -16.71 -8.65
CA THR A 257 -2.63 -17.70 -9.74
C THR A 257 -2.67 -19.12 -9.20
N GLY A 258 -2.88 -20.10 -10.07
CA GLY A 258 -2.82 -21.53 -9.69
C GLY A 258 -1.47 -21.97 -9.09
N HIS A 259 -0.40 -21.18 -9.31
CA HIS A 259 0.97 -21.50 -8.89
C HIS A 259 1.49 -20.60 -7.76
N GLY A 260 0.80 -19.52 -7.43
CA GLY A 260 1.22 -18.58 -6.38
C GLY A 260 0.85 -17.12 -6.70
N ALA A 261 1.61 -16.19 -6.11
CA ALA A 261 1.46 -14.77 -6.36
C ALA A 261 2.07 -14.38 -7.71
N ASP A 262 1.35 -13.55 -8.44
CA ASP A 262 1.85 -12.84 -9.60
C ASP A 262 1.82 -11.34 -9.28
N VAL A 263 3.00 -10.73 -9.11
CA VAL A 263 3.12 -9.32 -8.74
C VAL A 263 2.95 -8.45 -9.99
N LEU A 264 1.88 -7.67 -10.05
CA LEU A 264 1.54 -6.89 -11.21
C LEU A 264 2.26 -5.53 -11.26
N THR A 265 2.88 -5.12 -10.16
CA THR A 265 3.55 -3.81 -9.98
C THR A 265 5.07 -3.92 -9.78
N ASP A 266 5.71 -5.03 -10.23
CA ASP A 266 7.16 -5.21 -10.16
C ASP A 266 7.92 -4.86 -11.45
N GLY A 267 7.19 -4.43 -12.50
CA GLY A 267 7.76 -3.97 -13.77
C GLY A 267 7.95 -5.07 -14.82
N ARG A 268 7.61 -6.33 -14.52
CA ARG A 268 7.66 -7.45 -15.49
C ARG A 268 6.53 -7.44 -16.48
#